data_438566aa044c9469ae480c8b52c34a44
#
_entry.id   438566aa044c9469ae480c8b52c34a44
#
_cell.length_a   1.000
_cell.length_b   1.000
_cell.length_c   1.000
_cell.angle_alpha   90.00
_cell.angle_beta   90.00
_cell.angle_gamma   90.00
#
_symmetry.space_group_name_H-M   'P 1'
#
loop_
_entity.id
_entity.type
_entity.pdbx_description
1 polymer ?
#
loop_
_entity_poly.entity_id
_entity_poly.type
_entity_poly.pdbx_seq_one_letter_code
_entity_poly.pdbx_strand_id
1 'polypeptide(L)'
;MKLILKHIAFLGLALVFLAACNTDKLDYPDAYKVADGIPVVKSIRYANTDTYITQAYMNETVCLLGDNLRSVTQLWFNDQKATLNTSYITDNTLLVSVPKNYPKKRTDKIYLITKNEADTVKYDFVVLPPLPNVASMSNEWAAVGEEVTIYGDYFIDDTSSPVVISFPGADVPHADMTFDGSSSVTFKVPAGALPGYVSVKTMSGTSRSKFMYKDSRNILFDWDGSRGGHAIGQGWRNGSKVHRTPGSDPFPAIDGNYICFQGKEVGPGASDVWDEDNLSFNYWPTPGDPLKGELSSRPEFARLIEDYGIGGLQIKFEALVNTPWTNVGLQLVFTSNADVTMAAATNAYFGNVSIARGIWEPWVSAGGSFDTAGKWITVSIPLSDFNKKPNGTASESTLKADSLTGLSFFLWYGTSSGTKCTPTIAIDNIRVVPIG
;
A
#
# COMPACT_ATOMS: atom_id res chain seq x y z
N MET A 1 77.16 -15.92 -36.98
CA MET A 1 76.34 -17.07 -37.38
C MET A 1 75.43 -17.61 -36.27
N LYS A 2 75.86 -17.69 -35.00
CA LYS A 2 75.01 -18.17 -33.86
C LYS A 2 73.83 -17.23 -33.49
N LEU A 3 73.91 -15.92 -33.76
CA LEU A 3 72.86 -14.97 -33.42
C LEU A 3 71.70 -14.97 -34.44
N ILE A 4 72.02 -15.19 -35.70
CA ILE A 4 71.02 -15.23 -36.80
C ILE A 4 70.19 -16.51 -36.67
N LEU A 5 70.80 -17.63 -36.27
CA LEU A 5 70.06 -18.89 -36.09
C LEU A 5 69.04 -18.83 -34.90
N LYS A 6 69.37 -18.05 -33.86
CA LYS A 6 68.45 -17.86 -32.71
C LYS A 6 67.19 -17.03 -33.12
N HIS A 7 67.38 -16.05 -34.00
CA HIS A 7 66.24 -15.23 -34.44
C HIS A 7 65.35 -15.95 -35.44
N ILE A 8 65.93 -16.84 -36.27
CA ILE A 8 65.16 -17.70 -37.19
C ILE A 8 64.36 -18.75 -36.42
N ALA A 9 64.97 -19.35 -35.36
CA ALA A 9 64.26 -20.29 -34.51
C ALA A 9 63.12 -19.62 -33.72
N PHE A 10 63.31 -18.38 -33.25
CA PHE A 10 62.27 -17.62 -32.55
C PHE A 10 61.13 -17.14 -33.46
N LEU A 11 61.45 -16.77 -34.72
CA LEU A 11 60.45 -16.44 -35.73
C LEU A 11 59.64 -17.66 -36.17
N GLY A 12 60.31 -18.84 -36.30
CA GLY A 12 59.62 -20.09 -36.61
C GLY A 12 58.68 -20.53 -35.47
N LEU A 13 59.08 -20.35 -34.21
CA LEU A 13 58.26 -20.68 -33.07
C LEU A 13 57.07 -19.71 -32.94
N ALA A 14 57.25 -18.42 -33.25
CA ALA A 14 56.19 -17.44 -33.25
C ALA A 14 55.14 -17.69 -34.37
N LEU A 15 55.60 -18.18 -35.54
CA LEU A 15 54.71 -18.55 -36.65
C LEU A 15 53.91 -19.83 -36.35
N VAL A 16 54.48 -20.77 -35.54
CA VAL A 16 53.74 -21.98 -35.15
C VAL A 16 52.68 -21.63 -34.08
N PHE A 17 52.96 -20.65 -33.19
CA PHE A 17 51.93 -20.16 -32.26
C PHE A 17 50.84 -19.36 -32.95
N LEU A 18 51.09 -18.68 -34.07
CA LEU A 18 50.07 -18.00 -34.84
C LEU A 18 49.24 -18.96 -35.70
N ALA A 19 49.76 -20.13 -36.03
CA ALA A 19 49.00 -21.19 -36.74
C ALA A 19 48.19 -22.08 -35.78
N ALA A 20 48.53 -22.10 -34.48
CA ALA A 20 47.75 -22.81 -33.46
C ALA A 20 46.53 -22.04 -32.95
N CYS A 21 46.36 -20.77 -33.36
CA CYS A 21 45.10 -20.05 -33.27
C CYS A 21 44.23 -20.28 -34.49
N ASN A 22 44.30 -21.40 -35.13
CA ASN A 22 43.24 -21.88 -36.00
C ASN A 22 42.18 -22.45 -35.05
N THR A 23 41.40 -21.56 -34.58
CA THR A 23 40.04 -21.73 -34.19
C THR A 23 39.48 -23.06 -34.66
N ASP A 24 39.46 -24.05 -33.76
CA ASP A 24 38.31 -24.89 -33.72
C ASP A 24 37.15 -23.88 -33.72
N LYS A 25 36.46 -23.78 -34.83
CA LYS A 25 35.14 -23.19 -34.85
C LYS A 25 34.39 -24.00 -33.80
N LEU A 26 34.32 -23.47 -32.60
CA LEU A 26 33.32 -23.93 -31.67
C LEU A 26 32.06 -23.91 -32.53
N ASP A 27 31.56 -25.10 -32.88
CA ASP A 27 30.26 -25.24 -33.49
C ASP A 27 29.27 -24.73 -32.45
N TYR A 28 29.17 -23.39 -32.37
CA TYR A 28 28.03 -22.79 -31.73
C TYR A 28 26.83 -23.34 -32.47
N PRO A 29 25.82 -23.86 -31.72
CA PRO A 29 24.60 -24.31 -32.37
C PRO A 29 24.19 -23.23 -33.35
N ASP A 30 23.92 -23.63 -34.59
CA ASP A 30 23.59 -22.77 -35.69
C ASP A 30 22.77 -21.58 -35.24
N ALA A 31 23.19 -20.36 -35.60
CA ALA A 31 22.46 -19.16 -35.26
C ALA A 31 20.97 -19.38 -35.56
N TYR A 32 20.11 -19.05 -34.61
CA TYR A 32 18.67 -19.26 -34.75
C TYR A 32 18.19 -18.80 -36.13
N LYS A 33 17.68 -19.73 -36.93
CA LYS A 33 17.09 -19.44 -38.23
C LYS A 33 15.58 -19.61 -38.15
N VAL A 34 14.86 -18.56 -38.52
CA VAL A 34 13.41 -18.63 -38.69
C VAL A 34 13.11 -19.68 -39.77
N ALA A 35 12.35 -20.71 -39.42
CA ALA A 35 11.92 -21.73 -40.36
C ALA A 35 10.77 -21.22 -41.25
N ASP A 36 10.56 -21.90 -42.38
CA ASP A 36 9.38 -21.70 -43.19
C ASP A 36 8.28 -22.67 -42.74
N GLY A 37 7.03 -22.29 -42.94
CA GLY A 37 5.86 -23.12 -42.62
C GLY A 37 4.85 -22.36 -41.75
N ILE A 38 3.65 -22.90 -41.75
CA ILE A 38 2.55 -22.36 -40.91
C ILE A 38 2.64 -23.00 -39.52
N PRO A 39 2.73 -22.21 -38.43
CA PRO A 39 2.80 -22.75 -37.07
C PRO A 39 1.46 -23.39 -36.69
N VAL A 40 1.53 -24.48 -35.96
CA VAL A 40 0.36 -25.15 -35.37
C VAL A 40 0.52 -25.22 -33.86
N VAL A 41 -0.38 -24.62 -33.13
CA VAL A 41 -0.45 -24.77 -31.65
C VAL A 41 -1.38 -25.92 -31.34
N LYS A 42 -0.88 -26.97 -30.68
CA LYS A 42 -1.65 -28.14 -30.24
C LYS A 42 -2.17 -27.93 -28.82
N SER A 43 -1.35 -27.37 -27.97
CA SER A 43 -1.70 -27.10 -26.56
C SER A 43 -0.76 -26.06 -25.96
N ILE A 44 -1.16 -25.51 -24.81
CA ILE A 44 -0.35 -24.62 -23.99
C ILE A 44 -0.31 -25.17 -22.57
N ARG A 45 0.84 -25.05 -21.90
CA ARG A 45 1.03 -25.43 -20.50
C ARG A 45 1.81 -24.38 -19.73
N TYR A 46 1.85 -24.46 -18.43
CA TYR A 46 2.81 -23.70 -17.66
C TYR A 46 4.25 -24.13 -18.01
N ALA A 47 5.20 -23.20 -17.92
CA ALA A 47 6.59 -23.48 -18.23
C ALA A 47 7.24 -24.51 -17.28
N ASN A 48 6.78 -24.55 -16.03
CA ASN A 48 7.34 -25.33 -14.93
C ASN A 48 6.54 -26.58 -14.56
N THR A 49 5.42 -26.87 -15.24
CA THR A 49 4.57 -28.04 -15.00
C THR A 49 4.02 -28.60 -16.30
N ASP A 50 3.53 -29.85 -16.28
CA ASP A 50 2.87 -30.45 -17.43
C ASP A 50 1.35 -30.21 -17.47
N THR A 51 0.87 -29.22 -16.68
CA THR A 51 -0.55 -28.88 -16.66
C THR A 51 -0.91 -28.06 -17.89
N TYR A 52 -1.83 -28.59 -18.72
CA TYR A 52 -2.39 -27.88 -19.87
C TYR A 52 -3.37 -26.80 -19.42
N ILE A 53 -3.29 -25.65 -20.07
CA ILE A 53 -4.05 -24.46 -19.72
C ILE A 53 -4.67 -23.81 -20.96
N THR A 54 -5.78 -23.13 -20.77
CA THR A 54 -6.44 -22.26 -21.75
C THR A 54 -6.41 -20.78 -21.35
N GLN A 55 -5.80 -20.49 -20.19
CA GLN A 55 -5.66 -19.15 -19.62
C GLN A 55 -4.41 -19.07 -18.76
N ALA A 56 -3.86 -17.88 -18.61
CA ALA A 56 -2.77 -17.58 -17.67
C ALA A 56 -2.84 -16.13 -17.20
N TYR A 57 -2.26 -15.86 -16.04
CA TYR A 57 -2.13 -14.49 -15.55
C TYR A 57 -1.06 -13.72 -16.35
N MET A 58 -1.24 -12.40 -16.40
CA MET A 58 -0.19 -11.50 -16.89
C MET A 58 1.13 -11.78 -16.19
N ASN A 59 2.23 -11.63 -16.93
CA ASN A 59 3.60 -11.88 -16.47
C ASN A 59 3.98 -13.35 -16.19
N GLU A 60 3.07 -14.32 -16.34
CA GLU A 60 3.41 -15.74 -16.26
C GLU A 60 4.10 -16.23 -17.53
N THR A 61 4.97 -17.22 -17.38
CA THR A 61 5.64 -17.86 -18.52
C THR A 61 4.90 -19.14 -18.90
N VAL A 62 4.52 -19.19 -20.17
CA VAL A 62 3.82 -20.33 -20.76
C VAL A 62 4.66 -20.99 -21.84
N CYS A 63 4.40 -22.27 -22.10
CA CYS A 63 5.02 -23.08 -23.14
C CYS A 63 3.95 -23.50 -24.16
N LEU A 64 4.04 -22.97 -25.37
CA LEU A 64 3.26 -23.43 -26.51
C LEU A 64 3.89 -24.72 -27.03
N LEU A 65 3.06 -25.72 -27.24
CA LEU A 65 3.44 -27.01 -27.83
C LEU A 65 2.77 -27.17 -29.20
N GLY A 66 3.52 -27.57 -30.18
CA GLY A 66 2.97 -27.64 -31.54
C GLY A 66 3.96 -28.10 -32.59
N ASP A 67 3.78 -27.62 -33.82
CA ASP A 67 4.67 -27.88 -34.94
C ASP A 67 4.99 -26.55 -35.66
N ASN A 68 6.16 -26.47 -36.29
CA ASN A 68 6.66 -25.31 -37.05
C ASN A 68 6.73 -24.01 -36.19
N LEU A 69 6.91 -24.09 -34.88
CA LEU A 69 6.92 -22.91 -34.00
C LEU A 69 8.16 -22.02 -34.23
N ARG A 70 9.23 -22.53 -34.89
CA ARG A 70 10.38 -21.71 -35.35
C ARG A 70 10.04 -20.74 -36.48
N SER A 71 8.87 -20.88 -37.10
CA SER A 71 8.40 -19.93 -38.12
C SER A 71 7.84 -18.63 -37.54
N VAL A 72 7.56 -18.62 -36.25
CA VAL A 72 6.95 -17.47 -35.53
C VAL A 72 7.98 -16.34 -35.37
N THR A 73 7.67 -15.18 -35.96
CA THR A 73 8.49 -13.96 -35.87
C THR A 73 7.96 -12.97 -34.84
N GLN A 74 6.63 -12.99 -34.60
CA GLN A 74 5.97 -12.19 -33.57
C GLN A 74 4.85 -13.02 -32.93
N LEU A 75 4.66 -12.80 -31.64
CA LEU A 75 3.59 -13.39 -30.89
C LEU A 75 2.88 -12.30 -30.10
N TRP A 76 1.56 -12.31 -30.16
CA TRP A 76 0.72 -11.33 -29.50
C TRP A 76 -0.33 -12.04 -28.64
N PHE A 77 -0.54 -11.56 -27.45
CA PHE A 77 -1.67 -11.91 -26.59
C PHE A 77 -2.68 -10.78 -26.66
N ASN A 78 -3.84 -11.01 -27.26
CA ASN A 78 -4.79 -9.95 -27.61
C ASN A 78 -4.09 -8.87 -28.49
N ASP A 79 -4.00 -7.63 -28.01
CA ASP A 79 -3.30 -6.51 -28.65
C ASP A 79 -1.93 -6.20 -28.02
N GLN A 80 -1.41 -7.09 -27.16
CA GLN A 80 -0.15 -6.91 -26.46
C GLN A 80 0.93 -7.82 -27.05
N LYS A 81 2.00 -7.21 -27.56
CA LYS A 81 3.13 -7.95 -28.16
C LYS A 81 4.00 -8.58 -27.07
N ALA A 82 4.23 -9.88 -27.16
CA ALA A 82 5.17 -10.59 -26.32
C ALA A 82 6.62 -10.46 -26.83
N THR A 83 7.58 -10.50 -25.89
CA THR A 83 9.00 -10.55 -26.24
C THR A 83 9.41 -12.00 -26.49
N LEU A 84 9.83 -12.31 -27.70
CA LEU A 84 10.36 -13.62 -28.07
C LEU A 84 11.86 -13.69 -27.76
N ASN A 85 12.25 -14.76 -27.07
CA ASN A 85 13.66 -15.13 -26.93
C ASN A 85 13.93 -16.38 -27.77
N THR A 86 14.72 -16.21 -28.83
CA THR A 86 14.99 -17.26 -29.81
C THR A 86 15.67 -18.50 -29.23
N SER A 87 16.36 -18.37 -28.08
CA SER A 87 16.96 -19.49 -27.35
C SER A 87 15.92 -20.45 -26.76
N TYR A 88 14.68 -20.02 -26.65
CA TYR A 88 13.56 -20.79 -26.10
C TYR A 88 12.53 -21.20 -27.13
N ILE A 89 12.92 -21.18 -28.41
CA ILE A 89 12.05 -21.55 -29.53
C ILE A 89 12.66 -22.72 -30.27
N THR A 90 11.93 -23.82 -30.33
CA THR A 90 12.20 -24.99 -31.18
C THR A 90 11.06 -25.18 -32.18
N ASP A 91 11.13 -26.18 -33.04
CA ASP A 91 10.02 -26.49 -33.94
C ASP A 91 8.75 -26.94 -33.21
N ASN A 92 8.92 -27.56 -32.01
CA ASN A 92 7.81 -28.13 -31.27
C ASN A 92 7.47 -27.39 -29.95
N THR A 93 8.31 -26.46 -29.49
CA THR A 93 8.10 -25.72 -28.24
C THR A 93 8.46 -24.25 -28.43
N LEU A 94 7.67 -23.38 -27.82
CA LEU A 94 7.93 -21.95 -27.71
C LEU A 94 7.58 -21.47 -26.30
N LEU A 95 8.62 -21.08 -25.52
CA LEU A 95 8.40 -20.48 -24.21
C LEU A 95 8.33 -18.96 -24.37
N VAL A 96 7.31 -18.37 -23.72
CA VAL A 96 7.09 -16.92 -23.76
C VAL A 96 6.38 -16.45 -22.51
N SER A 97 6.72 -15.26 -22.05
CA SER A 97 5.97 -14.62 -20.97
C SER A 97 4.76 -13.87 -21.51
N VAL A 98 3.62 -14.06 -20.85
CA VAL A 98 2.42 -13.27 -21.10
C VAL A 98 2.75 -11.80 -20.80
N PRO A 99 2.40 -10.84 -21.67
CA PRO A 99 2.67 -9.42 -21.44
C PRO A 99 2.15 -8.93 -20.09
N LYS A 100 2.90 -8.01 -19.49
CA LYS A 100 2.57 -7.43 -18.17
C LYS A 100 1.47 -6.36 -18.18
N ASN A 101 1.12 -5.86 -19.37
CA ASN A 101 0.10 -4.82 -19.51
C ASN A 101 -1.23 -5.46 -19.88
N TYR A 102 -2.31 -4.97 -19.26
CA TYR A 102 -3.65 -5.39 -19.62
C TYR A 102 -3.98 -4.93 -21.06
N PRO A 103 -4.62 -5.79 -21.88
CA PRO A 103 -4.95 -5.44 -23.25
C PRO A 103 -5.99 -4.32 -23.33
N LYS A 104 -5.79 -3.37 -24.23
CA LYS A 104 -6.79 -2.33 -24.55
C LYS A 104 -7.95 -2.93 -25.33
N LYS A 105 -7.67 -3.93 -26.15
CA LYS A 105 -8.66 -4.67 -26.93
C LYS A 105 -8.54 -6.15 -26.62
N ARG A 106 -9.44 -6.67 -25.84
CA ARG A 106 -9.52 -8.09 -25.48
C ARG A 106 -10.14 -8.88 -26.64
N THR A 107 -9.47 -9.93 -27.08
CA THR A 107 -9.91 -10.84 -28.14
C THR A 107 -9.92 -12.30 -27.70
N ASP A 108 -9.34 -12.59 -26.51
CA ASP A 108 -9.11 -13.93 -25.95
C ASP A 108 -8.37 -14.86 -26.92
N LYS A 109 -7.37 -14.29 -27.62
CA LYS A 109 -6.56 -15.03 -28.60
C LYS A 109 -5.09 -14.69 -28.49
N ILE A 110 -4.28 -15.72 -28.80
CA ILE A 110 -2.88 -15.56 -29.17
C ILE A 110 -2.81 -15.47 -30.69
N TYR A 111 -2.00 -14.55 -31.17
CA TYR A 111 -1.70 -14.40 -32.61
C TYR A 111 -0.23 -14.74 -32.85
N LEU A 112 0.01 -15.77 -33.68
CA LEU A 112 1.33 -16.16 -34.11
C LEU A 112 1.54 -15.65 -35.53
N ILE A 113 2.47 -14.73 -35.71
CA ILE A 113 2.76 -14.07 -36.98
C ILE A 113 4.08 -14.65 -37.53
N THR A 114 4.08 -15.05 -38.77
CA THR A 114 5.25 -15.55 -39.50
C THR A 114 5.90 -14.42 -40.33
N LYS A 115 6.92 -14.73 -41.15
CA LYS A 115 7.48 -13.79 -42.14
C LYS A 115 6.42 -13.31 -43.12
N ASN A 116 5.48 -14.18 -43.47
CA ASN A 116 4.33 -13.85 -44.31
C ASN A 116 3.16 -13.54 -43.36
N GLU A 117 2.84 -12.26 -43.14
CA GLU A 117 1.78 -11.83 -42.24
C GLU A 117 0.39 -12.40 -42.58
N ALA A 118 0.18 -12.79 -43.85
CA ALA A 118 -1.05 -13.45 -44.28
C ALA A 118 -1.26 -14.82 -43.62
N ASP A 119 -0.19 -15.47 -43.17
CA ASP A 119 -0.21 -16.78 -42.49
C ASP A 119 -0.35 -16.64 -40.94
N THR A 120 -0.99 -15.59 -40.48
CA THR A 120 -1.22 -15.40 -39.06
C THR A 120 -2.17 -16.46 -38.48
N VAL A 121 -1.66 -17.24 -37.53
CA VAL A 121 -2.45 -18.26 -36.83
C VAL A 121 -3.03 -17.66 -35.56
N LYS A 122 -4.29 -18.01 -35.26
CA LYS A 122 -5.01 -17.60 -34.06
C LYS A 122 -5.29 -18.82 -33.20
N TYR A 123 -5.04 -18.68 -31.89
CA TYR A 123 -5.31 -19.72 -30.91
C TYR A 123 -6.10 -19.12 -29.72
N ASP A 124 -7.14 -19.82 -29.28
CA ASP A 124 -7.97 -19.36 -28.17
C ASP A 124 -7.21 -19.44 -26.85
N PHE A 125 -7.06 -18.32 -26.18
CA PHE A 125 -6.34 -18.23 -24.90
C PHE A 125 -6.71 -16.96 -24.15
N VAL A 126 -7.06 -17.10 -22.88
CA VAL A 126 -7.48 -15.98 -22.02
C VAL A 126 -6.29 -15.46 -21.22
N VAL A 127 -6.05 -14.15 -21.29
CA VAL A 127 -5.11 -13.47 -20.41
C VAL A 127 -5.88 -12.90 -19.23
N LEU A 128 -5.51 -13.32 -18.03
CA LEU A 128 -6.10 -12.83 -16.79
C LEU A 128 -5.19 -11.76 -16.15
N PRO A 129 -5.73 -10.62 -15.73
CA PRO A 129 -5.00 -9.75 -14.81
C PRO A 129 -4.78 -10.47 -13.48
N PRO A 130 -3.82 -10.01 -12.65
CA PRO A 130 -3.73 -10.50 -11.28
C PRO A 130 -5.04 -10.31 -10.50
N LEU A 131 -5.17 -11.00 -9.38
CA LEU A 131 -6.28 -10.77 -8.45
C LEU A 131 -6.31 -9.30 -8.02
N PRO A 132 -7.49 -8.71 -7.79
CA PRO A 132 -7.57 -7.34 -7.31
C PRO A 132 -6.86 -7.20 -5.97
N ASN A 133 -6.10 -6.12 -5.79
CA ASN A 133 -5.51 -5.73 -4.51
C ASN A 133 -6.37 -4.62 -3.92
N VAL A 134 -6.99 -4.85 -2.78
CA VAL A 134 -7.90 -3.88 -2.11
C VAL A 134 -7.16 -3.30 -0.91
N ALA A 135 -6.44 -2.19 -1.14
CA ALA A 135 -5.45 -1.69 -0.20
C ALA A 135 -6.04 -0.82 0.92
N SER A 136 -6.87 0.17 0.57
CA SER A 136 -7.42 1.14 1.53
C SER A 136 -8.78 1.68 1.08
N MET A 137 -9.45 2.38 1.97
CA MET A 137 -10.70 3.08 1.75
C MET A 137 -10.57 4.52 2.27
N SER A 138 -11.13 5.48 1.57
CA SER A 138 -11.01 6.90 1.92
C SER A 138 -11.56 7.22 3.30
N ASN A 139 -12.65 6.57 3.71
CA ASN A 139 -13.23 6.64 5.05
C ASN A 139 -13.80 5.27 5.42
N GLU A 140 -13.11 4.57 6.34
CA GLU A 140 -13.53 3.24 6.80
C GLU A 140 -14.75 3.31 7.74
N TRP A 141 -15.12 4.50 8.25
CA TRP A 141 -16.25 4.73 9.15
C TRP A 141 -17.41 5.49 8.50
N ALA A 142 -17.37 5.65 7.18
CA ALA A 142 -18.43 6.35 6.45
C ALA A 142 -19.83 5.79 6.78
N ALA A 143 -20.80 6.67 6.90
CA ALA A 143 -22.20 6.28 7.07
C ALA A 143 -22.75 5.67 5.78
N VAL A 144 -23.80 4.87 5.91
CA VAL A 144 -24.58 4.38 4.75
C VAL A 144 -25.05 5.56 3.91
N GLY A 145 -24.82 5.49 2.60
CA GLY A 145 -25.13 6.54 1.65
C GLY A 145 -24.04 7.60 1.45
N GLU A 146 -23.01 7.65 2.29
CA GLU A 146 -21.85 8.51 2.06
C GLU A 146 -20.99 7.99 0.92
N GLU A 147 -20.40 8.92 0.17
CA GLU A 147 -19.49 8.64 -0.92
C GLU A 147 -18.11 8.31 -0.40
N VAL A 148 -17.58 7.20 -0.85
CA VAL A 148 -16.25 6.68 -0.50
C VAL A 148 -15.52 6.19 -1.73
N THR A 149 -14.19 6.15 -1.63
CA THR A 149 -13.33 5.58 -2.66
C THR A 149 -12.51 4.45 -2.06
N ILE A 150 -12.50 3.29 -2.70
CA ILE A 150 -11.51 2.24 -2.43
C ILE A 150 -10.33 2.40 -3.38
N TYR A 151 -9.13 2.17 -2.86
CA TYR A 151 -7.86 2.26 -3.58
C TYR A 151 -7.17 0.90 -3.61
N GLY A 152 -6.49 0.64 -4.71
CA GLY A 152 -5.77 -0.61 -4.88
C GLY A 152 -5.26 -0.79 -6.30
N ASP A 153 -5.27 -2.04 -6.79
CA ASP A 153 -4.82 -2.37 -8.13
C ASP A 153 -5.74 -3.43 -8.75
N TYR A 154 -5.74 -3.46 -10.08
CA TYR A 154 -6.43 -4.47 -10.89
C TYR A 154 -7.96 -4.50 -10.70
N PHE A 155 -8.57 -3.36 -10.46
CA PHE A 155 -10.02 -3.21 -10.50
C PHE A 155 -10.50 -3.15 -11.96
N ILE A 156 -10.32 -4.26 -12.66
CA ILE A 156 -10.62 -4.35 -14.09
C ILE A 156 -12.11 -4.61 -14.27
N ASP A 157 -12.83 -3.59 -14.73
CA ASP A 157 -14.25 -3.70 -15.05
C ASP A 157 -14.41 -4.22 -16.49
N ASP A 158 -14.75 -5.49 -16.62
CA ASP A 158 -14.94 -6.16 -17.90
C ASP A 158 -16.42 -6.38 -18.16
N THR A 159 -16.90 -6.07 -19.36
CA THR A 159 -18.33 -6.16 -19.72
C THR A 159 -18.91 -7.58 -19.59
N SER A 160 -18.05 -8.62 -19.74
CA SER A 160 -18.47 -10.02 -19.58
C SER A 160 -18.37 -10.52 -18.13
N SER A 161 -17.66 -9.78 -17.28
CA SER A 161 -17.47 -10.07 -15.84
C SER A 161 -17.30 -8.75 -15.09
N PRO A 162 -18.38 -7.98 -14.89
CA PRO A 162 -18.32 -6.71 -14.21
C PRO A 162 -17.76 -6.83 -12.79
N VAL A 163 -17.10 -5.77 -12.33
CA VAL A 163 -16.62 -5.69 -10.94
C VAL A 163 -17.79 -5.77 -9.97
N VAL A 164 -17.63 -6.57 -8.92
CA VAL A 164 -18.56 -6.61 -7.79
C VAL A 164 -17.80 -6.21 -6.54
N ILE A 165 -18.32 -5.20 -5.84
CA ILE A 165 -17.82 -4.77 -4.53
C ILE A 165 -18.85 -5.14 -3.49
N SER A 166 -18.44 -5.93 -2.50
CA SER A 166 -19.34 -6.46 -1.46
C SER A 166 -18.85 -6.06 -0.08
N PHE A 167 -19.75 -5.42 0.68
CA PHE A 167 -19.64 -5.32 2.14
C PHE A 167 -20.31 -6.55 2.76
N PRO A 168 -19.99 -6.92 4.02
CA PRO A 168 -20.85 -7.84 4.73
C PRO A 168 -22.30 -7.30 4.73
N GLY A 169 -23.22 -8.11 4.28
CA GLY A 169 -24.65 -7.78 4.24
C GLY A 169 -25.15 -7.04 2.99
N ALA A 170 -24.29 -6.45 2.16
CA ALA A 170 -24.76 -5.72 0.98
C ALA A 170 -23.70 -5.59 -0.12
N ASP A 171 -24.14 -5.65 -1.36
CA ASP A 171 -23.32 -5.35 -2.53
C ASP A 171 -23.53 -3.90 -2.97
N VAL A 172 -22.48 -3.28 -3.53
CA VAL A 172 -22.55 -1.99 -4.20
C VAL A 172 -23.19 -2.18 -5.58
N PRO A 173 -24.27 -1.46 -5.93
CA PRO A 173 -24.81 -1.52 -7.28
C PRO A 173 -23.76 -1.08 -8.30
N HIS A 174 -23.51 -1.88 -9.33
CA HIS A 174 -22.49 -1.57 -10.34
C HIS A 174 -22.73 -0.21 -11.02
N ALA A 175 -24.01 0.17 -11.23
CA ALA A 175 -24.37 1.45 -11.83
C ALA A 175 -24.00 2.68 -10.97
N ASP A 176 -23.73 2.47 -9.67
CA ASP A 176 -23.32 3.52 -8.73
C ASP A 176 -21.79 3.63 -8.59
N MET A 177 -21.03 2.79 -9.31
CA MET A 177 -19.58 2.77 -9.29
C MET A 177 -18.98 3.72 -10.33
N THR A 178 -18.00 4.50 -9.92
CA THR A 178 -17.19 5.31 -10.82
C THR A 178 -15.73 4.84 -10.72
N PHE A 179 -15.19 4.39 -11.85
CA PHE A 179 -13.81 3.88 -11.95
C PHE A 179 -12.86 4.99 -12.36
N ASP A 180 -11.71 5.08 -11.68
CA ASP A 180 -10.57 5.87 -12.14
C ASP A 180 -9.43 4.90 -12.52
N GLY A 181 -9.38 4.58 -13.78
CA GLY A 181 -8.53 3.51 -14.31
C GLY A 181 -8.84 2.16 -13.66
N SER A 182 -7.79 1.47 -13.20
CA SER A 182 -7.89 0.19 -12.49
C SER A 182 -7.40 0.26 -11.05
N SER A 183 -7.19 1.47 -10.52
CA SER A 183 -6.57 1.71 -9.22
C SER A 183 -7.53 2.26 -8.16
N SER A 184 -8.68 2.78 -8.56
CA SER A 184 -9.68 3.23 -7.60
C SER A 184 -11.11 3.13 -8.13
N VAL A 185 -12.03 2.96 -7.19
CA VAL A 185 -13.48 2.94 -7.47
C VAL A 185 -14.19 3.77 -6.41
N THR A 186 -14.98 4.75 -6.86
CA THR A 186 -15.81 5.62 -6.00
C THR A 186 -17.25 5.17 -6.07
N PHE A 187 -17.91 5.09 -4.92
CA PHE A 187 -19.30 4.67 -4.79
C PHE A 187 -19.88 5.17 -3.47
N LYS A 188 -21.19 5.00 -3.27
CA LYS A 188 -21.84 5.24 -1.99
C LYS A 188 -21.89 3.95 -1.18
N VAL A 189 -21.62 4.04 0.14
CA VAL A 189 -21.78 2.90 1.05
C VAL A 189 -23.21 2.34 0.93
N PRO A 190 -23.39 1.06 0.57
CA PRO A 190 -24.70 0.52 0.27
C PRO A 190 -25.57 0.37 1.51
N ALA A 191 -26.89 0.48 1.33
CA ALA A 191 -27.84 0.19 2.38
C ALA A 191 -27.70 -1.29 2.84
N GLY A 192 -27.62 -1.50 4.16
CA GLY A 192 -27.39 -2.84 4.72
C GLY A 192 -25.93 -3.23 4.89
N ALA A 193 -24.96 -2.37 4.56
CA ALA A 193 -23.56 -2.61 4.83
C ALA A 193 -23.30 -2.79 6.33
N LEU A 194 -22.68 -3.90 6.71
CA LEU A 194 -22.30 -4.23 8.07
C LEU A 194 -20.77 -4.15 8.25
N PRO A 195 -20.28 -3.98 9.49
CA PRO A 195 -18.84 -3.99 9.78
C PRO A 195 -18.15 -5.26 9.29
N GLY A 196 -16.96 -5.11 8.73
CA GLY A 196 -16.14 -6.24 8.29
C GLY A 196 -15.34 -5.96 7.03
N TYR A 197 -14.72 -7.00 6.51
CA TYR A 197 -13.89 -6.88 5.32
C TYR A 197 -14.73 -6.63 4.07
N VAL A 198 -14.29 -5.69 3.26
CA VAL A 198 -14.84 -5.46 1.92
C VAL A 198 -14.18 -6.43 0.94
N SER A 199 -14.94 -7.01 0.04
CA SER A 199 -14.39 -7.85 -1.02
C SER A 199 -14.62 -7.24 -2.39
N VAL A 200 -13.66 -7.49 -3.30
CA VAL A 200 -13.76 -7.08 -4.70
C VAL A 200 -13.58 -8.32 -5.57
N LYS A 201 -14.56 -8.57 -6.41
CA LYS A 201 -14.55 -9.64 -7.41
C LYS A 201 -14.35 -9.02 -8.79
N THR A 202 -13.42 -9.57 -9.54
CA THR A 202 -13.16 -9.26 -10.94
C THR A 202 -13.21 -10.55 -11.77
N MET A 203 -12.94 -10.46 -13.07
CA MET A 203 -12.78 -11.63 -13.92
C MET A 203 -11.70 -12.62 -13.44
N SER A 204 -10.71 -12.14 -12.68
CA SER A 204 -9.58 -12.95 -12.19
C SER A 204 -9.88 -13.69 -10.90
N GLY A 205 -10.93 -13.31 -10.21
CA GLY A 205 -11.33 -13.87 -8.92
C GLY A 205 -11.69 -12.81 -7.91
N THR A 206 -11.75 -13.22 -6.65
CA THR A 206 -12.18 -12.37 -5.52
C THR A 206 -11.02 -12.16 -4.55
N SER A 207 -10.80 -10.92 -4.12
CA SER A 207 -9.90 -10.57 -3.03
C SER A 207 -10.64 -9.85 -1.92
N ARG A 208 -10.14 -10.03 -0.71
CA ARG A 208 -10.59 -9.34 0.48
C ARG A 208 -9.73 -8.11 0.72
N SER A 209 -10.31 -7.04 1.25
CA SER A 209 -9.59 -5.83 1.63
C SER A 209 -8.56 -6.09 2.73
N LYS A 210 -7.53 -5.25 2.78
CA LYS A 210 -6.55 -5.19 3.86
C LYS A 210 -7.07 -4.43 5.09
N PHE A 211 -8.23 -3.83 5.00
CA PHE A 211 -8.93 -3.08 6.04
C PHE A 211 -10.30 -3.68 6.33
N MET A 212 -10.90 -3.28 7.42
CA MET A 212 -12.31 -3.56 7.72
C MET A 212 -13.11 -2.26 7.72
N TYR A 213 -14.28 -2.28 7.08
CA TYR A 213 -15.28 -1.25 7.26
C TYR A 213 -15.79 -1.28 8.70
N LYS A 214 -15.81 -0.12 9.37
CA LYS A 214 -16.16 0.07 10.79
C LYS A 214 -15.41 -0.90 11.70
N ASP A 215 -14.07 -0.93 11.56
CA ASP A 215 -13.22 -1.80 12.36
C ASP A 215 -13.20 -1.36 13.82
N SER A 216 -13.94 -2.07 14.64
CA SER A 216 -14.04 -1.82 16.07
C SER A 216 -13.07 -2.64 16.93
N ARG A 217 -12.14 -3.38 16.29
CA ARG A 217 -11.12 -4.12 17.03
C ARG A 217 -10.17 -3.16 17.70
N ASN A 218 -9.90 -3.39 18.98
CA ASN A 218 -8.96 -2.63 19.78
C ASN A 218 -9.07 -1.09 19.59
N ILE A 219 -10.31 -0.54 19.68
CA ILE A 219 -10.50 0.90 19.78
C ILE A 219 -9.89 1.36 21.10
N LEU A 220 -8.97 2.30 21.00
CA LEU A 220 -8.34 2.93 22.16
C LEU A 220 -9.21 4.07 22.68
N PHE A 221 -9.72 4.91 21.78
CA PHE A 221 -10.54 6.08 22.09
C PHE A 221 -11.59 6.33 21.00
N ASP A 222 -12.83 6.48 21.40
CA ASP A 222 -13.97 6.91 20.56
C ASP A 222 -14.78 8.04 21.24
N TRP A 223 -14.38 8.48 22.40
CA TRP A 223 -15.01 9.52 23.24
C TRP A 223 -16.51 9.35 23.52
N ASP A 224 -17.12 8.28 23.06
CA ASP A 224 -18.53 7.95 23.30
C ASP A 224 -18.75 7.14 24.59
N GLY A 225 -17.68 6.77 25.27
CA GLY A 225 -17.73 6.02 26.52
C GLY A 225 -18.12 4.54 26.38
N SER A 226 -18.36 4.08 25.16
CA SER A 226 -18.83 2.71 24.89
C SER A 226 -17.72 1.75 24.51
N ARG A 227 -16.65 2.26 23.95
CA ARG A 227 -15.52 1.48 23.47
C ARG A 227 -14.23 2.12 23.92
N GLY A 228 -13.27 1.30 24.32
CA GLY A 228 -12.03 1.81 24.86
C GLY A 228 -12.15 2.47 26.24
N GLY A 229 -13.34 2.70 26.72
CA GLY A 229 -13.67 3.03 28.12
C GLY A 229 -13.21 4.40 28.63
N HIS A 230 -12.69 5.29 27.79
CA HIS A 230 -12.08 6.53 28.25
C HIS A 230 -12.42 7.70 27.34
N ALA A 231 -13.65 8.13 27.45
CA ALA A 231 -14.14 9.34 26.81
C ALA A 231 -13.35 10.61 27.20
N ILE A 232 -12.61 10.56 28.30
CA ILE A 232 -11.99 11.74 28.89
C ILE A 232 -10.54 11.41 29.22
N GLY A 233 -9.60 12.16 28.66
CA GLY A 233 -8.21 12.14 29.08
C GLY A 233 -8.08 12.49 30.56
N GLN A 234 -6.89 12.42 31.14
CA GLN A 234 -6.67 12.58 32.57
C GLN A 234 -6.05 13.91 32.95
N GLY A 235 -6.48 14.39 34.11
CA GLY A 235 -5.91 15.56 34.71
C GLY A 235 -6.25 16.87 33.99
N TRP A 236 -5.65 17.95 34.46
CA TRP A 236 -5.88 19.30 33.94
C TRP A 236 -5.26 19.56 32.56
N ARG A 237 -4.45 18.64 32.08
CA ARG A 237 -3.76 18.69 30.77
C ARG A 237 -4.42 17.87 29.68
N ASN A 238 -5.61 17.40 29.89
CA ASN A 238 -6.27 16.57 28.87
C ASN A 238 -7.04 17.38 27.82
N GLY A 239 -6.87 18.68 27.80
CA GLY A 239 -7.49 19.53 26.84
C GLY A 239 -9.01 19.44 26.86
N SER A 240 -9.65 19.80 27.97
CA SER A 240 -11.13 19.84 28.07
C SER A 240 -11.77 20.63 26.92
N LYS A 241 -11.03 21.57 26.33
CA LYS A 241 -11.46 22.36 25.17
C LYS A 241 -11.41 21.60 23.85
N VAL A 242 -10.69 20.51 23.75
CA VAL A 242 -10.66 19.70 22.52
C VAL A 242 -11.83 18.73 22.41
N HIS A 243 -12.48 18.37 23.50
CA HIS A 243 -13.64 17.48 23.49
C HIS A 243 -14.84 18.15 22.83
N ARG A 244 -15.47 17.43 21.89
CA ARG A 244 -16.60 17.89 21.09
C ARG A 244 -17.77 16.91 21.16
N THR A 245 -18.95 17.45 21.04
CA THR A 245 -20.19 16.69 20.83
C THR A 245 -20.77 17.01 19.46
N PRO A 246 -21.63 16.18 18.89
CA PRO A 246 -22.29 16.48 17.63
C PRO A 246 -22.93 17.88 17.62
N GLY A 247 -22.63 18.66 16.61
CA GLY A 247 -23.10 20.05 16.47
C GLY A 247 -22.25 21.13 17.15
N SER A 248 -21.11 20.75 17.78
CA SER A 248 -20.19 21.73 18.38
C SER A 248 -19.40 22.53 17.33
N ASP A 249 -19.19 21.96 16.16
CA ASP A 249 -18.40 22.52 15.07
C ASP A 249 -19.22 22.63 13.79
N PRO A 250 -18.80 23.43 12.78
CA PRO A 250 -19.57 23.66 11.53
C PRO A 250 -19.54 22.48 10.56
N PHE A 251 -18.95 21.35 10.93
CA PHE A 251 -18.93 20.12 10.18
C PHE A 251 -19.62 18.98 10.96
N PRO A 252 -20.13 17.94 10.28
CA PRO A 252 -20.79 16.84 10.95
C PRO A 252 -19.80 15.97 11.75
N ALA A 253 -20.22 15.49 12.91
CA ALA A 253 -19.54 14.39 13.59
C ALA A 253 -19.62 13.12 12.75
N ILE A 254 -18.65 12.22 12.88
CA ILE A 254 -18.63 10.97 12.11
C ILE A 254 -19.64 9.96 12.68
N ASP A 255 -19.71 9.78 13.99
CA ASP A 255 -20.65 8.86 14.64
C ASP A 255 -21.04 9.24 16.09
N GLY A 256 -20.39 10.20 16.72
CA GLY A 256 -20.66 10.60 18.11
C GLY A 256 -19.79 11.75 18.57
N ASN A 257 -19.24 11.63 19.77
CA ASN A 257 -18.26 12.58 20.29
C ASN A 257 -16.91 12.37 19.61
N TYR A 258 -16.10 13.44 19.58
CA TYR A 258 -14.76 13.42 18.97
C TYR A 258 -13.86 14.45 19.64
N ILE A 259 -12.60 14.53 19.27
CA ILE A 259 -11.73 15.66 19.63
C ILE A 259 -11.48 16.56 18.44
N CYS A 260 -11.27 17.87 18.69
CA CYS A 260 -10.92 18.84 17.67
C CYS A 260 -9.84 19.79 18.16
N PHE A 261 -8.73 19.83 17.45
CA PHE A 261 -7.65 20.79 17.66
C PHE A 261 -7.92 22.03 16.82
N GLN A 262 -8.02 23.20 17.44
CA GLN A 262 -8.32 24.45 16.77
C GLN A 262 -7.99 25.69 17.60
N GLY A 263 -8.12 26.88 16.97
CA GLY A 263 -8.14 28.16 17.69
C GLY A 263 -6.76 28.77 17.97
N LYS A 264 -5.66 28.15 17.50
CA LYS A 264 -4.31 28.72 17.64
C LYS A 264 -3.57 28.76 16.30
N GLU A 265 -2.94 29.90 16.00
CA GLU A 265 -2.02 30.01 14.86
C GLU A 265 -0.74 29.23 15.17
N VAL A 266 -0.32 28.43 14.22
CA VAL A 266 0.90 27.64 14.25
C VAL A 266 1.76 27.95 13.01
N GLY A 267 3.08 27.82 13.13
CA GLY A 267 3.92 28.17 11.99
C GLY A 267 5.38 27.71 12.08
N PRO A 268 6.20 28.11 11.09
CA PRO A 268 7.59 27.67 10.99
C PRO A 268 8.43 28.05 12.19
N GLY A 269 9.34 27.15 12.58
CA GLY A 269 10.28 27.39 13.69
C GLY A 269 9.65 27.45 15.07
N ALA A 270 8.35 27.16 15.18
CA ALA A 270 7.64 27.24 16.44
C ALA A 270 8.01 26.07 17.35
N SER A 271 8.95 26.30 18.26
CA SER A 271 9.19 25.43 19.42
C SER A 271 8.22 25.75 20.58
N ASP A 272 7.48 26.86 20.48
CA ASP A 272 6.59 27.42 21.49
C ASP A 272 5.10 27.24 21.16
N VAL A 273 4.76 26.41 20.18
CA VAL A 273 3.38 26.13 19.75
C VAL A 273 2.60 25.36 20.80
N TRP A 274 3.25 24.87 21.86
CA TRP A 274 2.61 24.06 22.87
C TRP A 274 1.39 24.75 23.48
N ASP A 275 0.24 24.13 23.28
CA ASP A 275 -1.05 24.55 23.84
C ASP A 275 -1.81 23.32 24.30
N GLU A 276 -1.72 23.06 25.59
CA GLU A 276 -2.30 21.86 26.20
C GLU A 276 -3.81 21.82 26.12
N ASP A 277 -4.43 22.99 26.14
CA ASP A 277 -5.88 23.10 26.20
C ASP A 277 -6.54 22.93 24.81
N ASN A 278 -5.89 23.43 23.76
CA ASN A 278 -6.51 23.52 22.44
C ASN A 278 -5.88 22.59 21.40
N LEU A 279 -4.62 22.16 21.61
CA LEU A 279 -3.84 21.42 20.63
C LEU A 279 -3.28 20.10 21.14
N SER A 280 -3.82 19.56 22.25
CA SER A 280 -3.38 18.26 22.74
C SER A 280 -4.51 17.43 23.35
N PHE A 281 -4.38 16.14 23.20
CA PHE A 281 -5.10 15.11 23.94
C PHE A 281 -4.08 14.15 24.55
N ASN A 282 -4.19 13.88 25.83
CA ASN A 282 -3.23 13.03 26.54
C ASN A 282 -3.98 11.97 27.36
N TYR A 283 -3.62 10.72 27.14
CA TYR A 283 -4.03 9.61 27.99
C TYR A 283 -2.82 9.08 28.75
N TRP A 284 -2.84 9.25 30.05
CA TRP A 284 -1.82 8.71 30.95
C TRP A 284 -2.46 7.69 31.88
N PRO A 285 -2.00 6.42 31.83
CA PRO A 285 -2.60 5.40 32.67
C PRO A 285 -2.35 5.65 34.14
N THR A 286 -3.31 5.22 34.98
CA THR A 286 -3.18 5.15 36.41
C THR A 286 -3.06 3.70 36.83
N PRO A 287 -1.92 3.24 37.37
CA PRO A 287 -1.74 1.86 37.75
C PRO A 287 -2.83 1.40 38.72
N GLY A 288 -3.42 0.23 38.45
CA GLY A 288 -4.47 -0.37 39.27
C GLY A 288 -5.87 0.22 39.10
N ASP A 289 -6.04 1.23 38.26
CA ASP A 289 -7.37 1.75 37.90
C ASP A 289 -7.94 0.95 36.70
N PRO A 290 -9.04 0.21 36.89
CA PRO A 290 -9.60 -0.62 35.80
C PRO A 290 -10.16 0.21 34.62
N LEU A 291 -10.47 1.49 34.86
CA LEU A 291 -10.98 2.39 33.82
C LEU A 291 -9.86 3.19 33.15
N LYS A 292 -8.70 3.30 33.78
CA LYS A 292 -7.58 4.14 33.36
C LYS A 292 -6.26 3.36 33.34
N GLY A 293 -6.35 2.05 33.14
CA GLY A 293 -5.19 1.17 33.08
C GLY A 293 -4.35 1.34 31.82
N GLU A 294 -3.22 0.70 31.79
CA GLU A 294 -2.30 0.70 30.66
C GLU A 294 -2.98 0.17 29.39
N LEU A 295 -2.80 0.85 28.26
CA LEU A 295 -3.41 0.45 26.99
C LEU A 295 -2.98 -0.96 26.59
N SER A 296 -1.68 -1.26 26.66
CA SER A 296 -1.12 -2.55 26.29
C SER A 296 -1.53 -3.71 27.21
N SER A 297 -2.06 -3.44 28.39
CA SER A 297 -2.61 -4.46 29.29
C SER A 297 -4.05 -4.86 28.96
N ARG A 298 -4.71 -4.16 28.05
CA ARG A 298 -6.03 -4.53 27.58
C ARG A 298 -5.93 -5.84 26.80
N PRO A 299 -6.80 -6.85 27.06
CA PRO A 299 -6.67 -8.19 26.48
C PRO A 299 -6.57 -8.21 24.95
N GLU A 300 -7.35 -7.35 24.28
CA GLU A 300 -7.35 -7.26 22.81
C GLU A 300 -6.01 -6.72 22.30
N PHE A 301 -5.47 -5.69 22.93
CA PHE A 301 -4.21 -5.08 22.51
C PHE A 301 -3.01 -6.00 22.80
N ALA A 302 -2.97 -6.59 23.99
CA ALA A 302 -1.95 -7.56 24.36
C ALA A 302 -1.89 -8.73 23.36
N ARG A 303 -3.05 -9.27 22.98
CA ARG A 303 -3.14 -10.32 21.98
C ARG A 303 -2.63 -9.87 20.59
N LEU A 304 -2.98 -8.66 20.15
CA LEU A 304 -2.49 -8.15 18.86
C LEU A 304 -0.98 -7.98 18.86
N ILE A 305 -0.38 -7.54 19.97
CA ILE A 305 1.08 -7.45 20.09
C ILE A 305 1.71 -8.84 20.03
N GLU A 306 1.12 -9.83 20.70
CA GLU A 306 1.59 -11.21 20.68
C GLU A 306 1.51 -11.83 19.28
N ASP A 307 0.36 -11.66 18.60
CA ASP A 307 0.09 -12.30 17.30
C ASP A 307 0.88 -11.66 16.15
N TYR A 308 1.08 -10.35 16.16
CA TYR A 308 1.62 -9.60 15.01
C TYR A 308 2.94 -8.88 15.28
N GLY A 309 3.32 -8.70 16.55
CA GLY A 309 4.42 -7.81 16.92
C GLY A 309 4.14 -6.35 16.52
N ILE A 310 5.02 -5.42 16.93
CA ILE A 310 4.85 -3.99 16.60
C ILE A 310 4.92 -3.75 15.09
N GLY A 311 5.81 -4.42 14.39
CA GLY A 311 5.99 -4.27 12.95
C GLY A 311 4.80 -4.71 12.11
N GLY A 312 3.92 -5.56 12.65
CA GLY A 312 2.69 -6.00 11.99
C GLY A 312 1.45 -5.20 12.36
N LEU A 313 1.59 -4.11 13.16
CA LEU A 313 0.50 -3.28 13.64
C LEU A 313 0.57 -1.85 13.08
N GLN A 314 -0.58 -1.20 13.00
CA GLN A 314 -0.74 0.20 12.62
C GLN A 314 -1.75 0.88 13.53
N ILE A 315 -1.54 2.17 13.80
CA ILE A 315 -2.57 3.02 14.37
C ILE A 315 -3.45 3.58 13.26
N LYS A 316 -4.73 3.56 13.46
CA LYS A 316 -5.72 4.19 12.58
C LYS A 316 -6.60 5.13 13.37
N PHE A 317 -7.07 6.17 12.71
CA PHE A 317 -8.08 7.09 13.21
C PHE A 317 -8.80 7.76 12.05
N GLU A 318 -10.00 8.22 12.27
CA GLU A 318 -10.69 9.09 11.34
C GLU A 318 -10.30 10.53 11.63
N ALA A 319 -10.05 11.31 10.57
CA ALA A 319 -9.68 12.71 10.66
C ALA A 319 -10.49 13.56 9.69
N LEU A 320 -10.82 14.78 10.11
CA LEU A 320 -11.38 15.83 9.26
C LEU A 320 -10.53 17.09 9.45
N VAL A 321 -9.96 17.61 8.38
CA VAL A 321 -9.19 18.84 8.36
C VAL A 321 -10.03 19.90 7.64
N ASN A 322 -10.61 20.82 8.42
CA ASN A 322 -11.60 21.77 7.91
C ASN A 322 -11.01 23.08 7.37
N THR A 323 -9.74 23.35 7.66
CA THR A 323 -9.02 24.54 7.21
C THR A 323 -7.67 24.15 6.62
N PRO A 324 -7.13 24.91 5.64
CA PRO A 324 -5.82 24.59 5.08
C PRO A 324 -4.74 24.48 6.15
N TRP A 325 -4.13 23.29 6.23
CA TRP A 325 -3.07 22.96 7.17
C TRP A 325 -1.73 22.86 6.44
N THR A 326 -0.76 23.65 6.86
CA THR A 326 0.47 23.85 6.11
C THR A 326 1.73 23.71 6.93
N ASN A 327 1.61 23.57 8.26
CA ASN A 327 2.74 23.49 9.16
C ASN A 327 2.36 22.87 10.52
N VAL A 328 3.37 22.44 11.27
CA VAL A 328 3.26 21.84 12.61
C VAL A 328 2.56 20.48 12.60
N GLY A 329 3.35 19.39 12.57
CA GLY A 329 2.86 18.02 12.50
C GLY A 329 2.02 17.60 13.70
N LEU A 330 1.04 16.76 13.46
CA LEU A 330 0.35 16.02 14.52
C LEU A 330 1.28 14.92 15.01
N GLN A 331 1.74 15.04 16.23
CA GLN A 331 2.59 14.05 16.87
C GLN A 331 1.76 13.03 17.63
N LEU A 332 2.11 11.77 17.47
CA LEU A 332 1.53 10.62 18.15
C LEU A 332 2.64 10.00 19.00
N VAL A 333 2.49 10.03 20.29
CA VAL A 333 3.53 9.56 21.23
C VAL A 333 2.95 8.54 22.17
N PHE A 334 3.39 7.30 22.04
CA PHE A 334 3.14 6.30 23.08
C PHE A 334 4.08 6.53 24.26
N THR A 335 3.58 6.36 25.46
CA THR A 335 4.35 6.49 26.69
C THR A 335 4.69 5.13 27.28
N SER A 336 5.89 4.99 27.85
CA SER A 336 6.43 3.72 28.33
C SER A 336 6.12 3.42 29.79
N ASN A 337 5.61 4.40 30.55
CA ASN A 337 5.28 4.16 31.94
C ASN A 337 4.14 5.06 32.43
N ALA A 338 3.53 4.63 33.53
CA ALA A 338 2.47 5.34 34.20
C ALA A 338 2.96 6.63 34.92
N ASP A 339 4.25 6.82 35.02
CA ASP A 339 4.81 7.96 35.80
C ASP A 339 4.86 9.25 34.96
N VAL A 340 4.56 9.17 33.65
CA VAL A 340 4.35 10.34 32.79
C VAL A 340 2.97 10.95 33.12
N THR A 341 2.76 11.37 34.36
CA THR A 341 1.46 11.82 34.84
C THR A 341 1.42 13.30 35.19
N MET A 342 2.58 13.92 35.38
CA MET A 342 2.69 15.29 35.89
C MET A 342 3.23 16.28 34.85
N ALA A 343 2.79 17.48 34.96
CA ALA A 343 3.05 18.57 34.02
C ALA A 343 4.49 18.77 33.60
N ALA A 344 5.40 18.90 34.53
CA ALA A 344 6.81 19.17 34.20
C ALA A 344 7.52 17.95 33.59
N ALA A 345 7.24 16.76 34.08
CA ALA A 345 7.80 15.52 33.58
C ALA A 345 7.31 15.23 32.16
N THR A 346 6.05 15.58 31.86
CA THR A 346 5.46 15.38 30.52
C THR A 346 6.17 16.18 29.46
N ASN A 347 6.46 17.44 29.69
CA ASN A 347 7.16 18.28 28.70
C ASN A 347 8.58 17.78 28.45
N ALA A 348 9.29 17.38 29.50
CA ALA A 348 10.61 16.78 29.37
C ALA A 348 10.57 15.46 28.58
N TYR A 349 9.55 14.65 28.84
CA TYR A 349 9.34 13.39 28.10
C TYR A 349 9.09 13.66 26.61
N PHE A 350 8.14 14.52 26.26
CA PHE A 350 7.81 14.82 24.87
C PHE A 350 8.94 15.52 24.11
N GLY A 351 9.77 16.31 24.80
CA GLY A 351 10.95 16.93 24.22
C GLY A 351 12.14 15.98 24.04
N ASN A 352 12.11 14.81 24.66
CA ASN A 352 13.20 13.85 24.61
C ASN A 352 13.36 13.26 23.20
N VAL A 353 14.50 13.49 22.58
CA VAL A 353 14.83 13.00 21.23
C VAL A 353 14.96 11.47 21.15
N SER A 354 15.11 10.80 22.29
CA SER A 354 15.17 9.33 22.36
C SER A 354 13.79 8.68 22.41
N ILE A 355 12.71 9.45 22.52
CA ILE A 355 11.33 8.95 22.50
C ILE A 355 10.85 8.94 21.04
N ALA A 356 10.82 7.77 20.46
CA ALA A 356 10.33 7.56 19.09
C ALA A 356 8.82 7.86 19.01
N ARG A 357 8.40 8.48 17.92
CA ARG A 357 7.01 8.91 17.68
C ARG A 357 6.60 8.79 16.24
N GLY A 358 5.30 8.67 16.00
CA GLY A 358 4.68 8.90 14.72
C GLY A 358 4.40 10.39 14.52
N ILE A 359 4.49 10.87 13.29
CA ILE A 359 4.13 12.25 12.93
C ILE A 359 3.29 12.20 11.66
N TRP A 360 2.13 12.84 11.68
CA TRP A 360 1.27 13.00 10.52
C TRP A 360 1.39 14.43 9.99
N GLU A 361 1.92 14.54 8.77
CA GLU A 361 2.21 15.79 8.06
C GLU A 361 1.69 15.71 6.62
N PRO A 362 0.36 15.65 6.41
CA PRO A 362 -0.22 15.34 5.10
C PRO A 362 0.09 16.40 4.03
N TRP A 363 0.34 17.66 4.42
CA TRP A 363 0.70 18.71 3.47
C TRP A 363 2.02 18.45 2.75
N VAL A 364 2.92 17.65 3.32
CA VAL A 364 4.22 17.33 2.69
C VAL A 364 3.99 16.61 1.35
N SER A 365 3.09 15.65 1.32
CA SER A 365 2.73 14.92 0.09
C SER A 365 1.68 15.64 -0.76
N ALA A 366 0.91 16.54 -0.17
CA ALA A 366 -0.15 17.30 -0.84
C ALA A 366 0.32 18.63 -1.48
N GLY A 367 1.65 18.83 -1.61
CA GLY A 367 2.19 20.02 -2.26
C GLY A 367 2.20 21.29 -1.40
N GLY A 368 2.21 21.14 -0.07
CA GLY A 368 2.42 22.23 0.88
C GLY A 368 1.17 22.71 1.63
N SER A 369 0.00 22.24 1.28
CA SER A 369 -1.26 22.50 1.98
C SER A 369 -2.17 21.29 1.93
N PHE A 370 -2.89 21.05 3.00
CA PHE A 370 -3.83 19.93 3.08
C PHE A 370 -5.11 20.32 3.82
N ASP A 371 -6.23 19.94 3.26
CA ASP A 371 -7.54 19.88 3.91
C ASP A 371 -8.32 18.68 3.34
N THR A 372 -9.39 18.31 3.99
CA THR A 372 -10.23 17.17 3.55
C THR A 372 -11.50 17.59 2.85
N ALA A 373 -11.63 18.85 2.45
CA ALA A 373 -12.81 19.40 1.82
C ALA A 373 -14.12 19.11 2.61
N GLY A 374 -14.03 19.14 3.95
CA GLY A 374 -15.15 18.88 4.85
C GLY A 374 -15.57 17.40 4.98
N LYS A 375 -14.79 16.47 4.44
CA LYS A 375 -15.04 15.02 4.55
C LYS A 375 -14.14 14.39 5.61
N TRP A 376 -14.66 13.40 6.32
CA TRP A 376 -13.84 12.53 7.15
C TRP A 376 -13.05 11.55 6.28
N ILE A 377 -11.83 11.28 6.68
CA ILE A 377 -10.92 10.32 6.02
C ILE A 377 -10.34 9.38 7.06
N THR A 378 -9.96 8.18 6.66
CA THR A 378 -9.16 7.27 7.50
C THR A 378 -7.68 7.53 7.32
N VAL A 379 -6.99 7.80 8.42
CA VAL A 379 -5.53 7.89 8.50
C VAL A 379 -4.98 6.58 9.05
N SER A 380 -3.93 6.06 8.41
CA SER A 380 -3.25 4.82 8.81
C SER A 380 -1.76 5.09 8.92
N ILE A 381 -1.16 4.80 10.07
CA ILE A 381 0.27 4.96 10.31
C ILE A 381 0.82 3.65 10.89
N PRO A 382 1.68 2.92 10.16
CA PRO A 382 2.33 1.73 10.69
C PRO A 382 3.09 2.05 11.99
N LEU A 383 3.02 1.18 12.98
CA LEU A 383 3.79 1.39 14.21
C LEU A 383 5.31 1.31 13.98
N SER A 384 5.76 0.69 12.90
CA SER A 384 7.15 0.75 12.43
C SER A 384 7.61 2.16 12.04
N ASP A 385 6.67 3.05 11.67
CA ASP A 385 6.94 4.44 11.28
C ASP A 385 7.04 5.38 12.49
N PHE A 386 6.84 4.84 13.70
CA PHE A 386 7.14 5.53 14.96
C PHE A 386 8.65 5.53 15.19
N ASN A 387 9.37 6.24 14.31
CA ASN A 387 10.82 6.33 14.26
C ASN A 387 11.30 7.77 14.08
N LYS A 388 10.51 8.76 14.52
CA LYS A 388 10.82 10.18 14.39
C LYS A 388 11.21 10.81 15.72
N LYS A 389 12.05 11.85 15.66
CA LYS A 389 12.31 12.82 16.72
C LYS A 389 11.24 13.91 16.73
N PRO A 390 11.13 14.73 17.80
CA PRO A 390 10.16 15.84 17.85
C PRO A 390 10.14 16.75 16.62
N ASN A 391 11.29 16.98 16.00
CA ASN A 391 11.46 17.82 14.82
C ASN A 391 11.24 17.12 13.48
N GLY A 392 10.70 15.88 13.48
CA GLY A 392 10.41 15.11 12.27
C GLY A 392 11.60 14.36 11.67
N THR A 393 12.83 14.59 12.13
CA THR A 393 13.99 13.85 11.65
C THR A 393 13.98 12.40 12.17
N ALA A 394 14.72 11.51 11.51
CA ALA A 394 14.81 10.11 11.93
C ALA A 394 15.38 9.97 13.34
N SER A 395 14.78 9.11 14.14
CA SER A 395 15.25 8.69 15.47
C SER A 395 16.09 7.43 15.35
N GLU A 396 17.08 7.28 16.20
CA GLU A 396 17.79 6.01 16.39
C GLU A 396 16.97 5.01 17.23
N SER A 397 15.99 5.53 17.98
CA SER A 397 15.06 4.74 18.78
C SER A 397 13.86 4.32 17.94
N THR A 398 13.32 3.15 18.25
CA THR A 398 12.08 2.61 17.67
C THR A 398 11.07 2.36 18.80
N LEU A 399 9.81 2.29 18.43
CA LEU A 399 8.73 1.93 19.35
C LEU A 399 8.94 0.49 19.85
N LYS A 400 8.72 0.27 21.15
CA LYS A 400 8.80 -1.04 21.78
C LYS A 400 7.47 -1.44 22.39
N ALA A 401 7.25 -2.73 22.63
CA ALA A 401 6.01 -3.23 23.20
C ALA A 401 5.73 -2.67 24.61
N ASP A 402 6.76 -2.48 25.41
CA ASP A 402 6.68 -1.89 26.74
C ASP A 402 6.40 -0.36 26.75
N SER A 403 6.46 0.27 25.56
CA SER A 403 6.16 1.69 25.39
C SER A 403 4.69 1.98 25.06
N LEU A 404 3.83 0.98 25.03
CA LEU A 404 2.43 1.12 24.60
C LEU A 404 1.46 1.26 25.78
N THR A 405 1.85 1.98 26.85
CA THR A 405 1.04 2.07 28.06
C THR A 405 0.07 3.25 28.05
N GLY A 406 0.51 4.40 27.55
CA GLY A 406 -0.30 5.60 27.34
C GLY A 406 -0.15 6.12 25.93
N LEU A 407 -0.94 7.14 25.58
CA LEU A 407 -0.92 7.74 24.23
C LEU A 407 -1.26 9.22 24.32
N SER A 408 -0.49 10.04 23.60
CA SER A 408 -0.74 11.47 23.45
C SER A 408 -0.78 11.86 21.97
N PHE A 409 -1.72 12.72 21.65
CA PHE A 409 -1.88 13.40 20.35
C PHE A 409 -1.73 14.88 20.57
N PHE A 410 -0.86 15.55 19.82
CA PHE A 410 -0.67 17.00 19.94
C PHE A 410 -0.01 17.62 18.71
N LEU A 411 -0.29 18.89 18.49
CA LEU A 411 0.39 19.70 17.48
C LEU A 411 1.60 20.37 18.12
N TRP A 412 2.78 20.04 17.64
CA TRP A 412 4.02 20.61 18.14
C TRP A 412 5.15 20.50 17.13
N TYR A 413 6.11 21.38 17.24
CA TYR A 413 7.25 21.52 16.34
C TYR A 413 6.89 21.90 14.90
N GLY A 414 7.08 23.19 14.59
CA GLY A 414 7.01 23.68 13.23
C GLY A 414 8.23 23.26 12.42
N THR A 415 8.03 23.01 11.13
CA THR A 415 9.12 22.86 10.18
C THR A 415 9.91 24.18 10.04
N SER A 416 11.12 24.13 9.47
CA SER A 416 11.94 25.34 9.23
C SER A 416 11.38 26.24 8.11
N SER A 417 10.43 25.73 7.32
CA SER A 417 9.82 26.40 6.17
C SER A 417 8.31 26.16 6.14
N GLY A 418 7.61 26.89 5.28
CA GLY A 418 6.16 26.82 5.13
C GLY A 418 5.47 28.12 5.54
N THR A 419 4.17 28.11 5.59
CA THR A 419 3.34 29.26 5.97
C THR A 419 2.68 29.02 7.32
N LYS A 420 2.35 30.10 8.02
CA LYS A 420 1.51 30.02 9.21
C LYS A 420 0.10 29.61 8.84
N CYS A 421 -0.54 28.85 9.72
CA CYS A 421 -1.93 28.43 9.57
C CYS A 421 -2.62 28.34 10.94
N THR A 422 -3.94 28.32 10.92
CA THR A 422 -4.77 28.02 12.08
C THR A 422 -5.55 26.75 11.76
N PRO A 423 -4.94 25.57 11.98
CA PRO A 423 -5.57 24.31 11.61
C PRO A 423 -6.81 24.03 12.45
N THR A 424 -7.80 23.39 11.83
CA THR A 424 -8.94 22.78 12.50
C THR A 424 -8.94 21.32 12.15
N ILE A 425 -8.57 20.46 13.11
CA ILE A 425 -8.35 19.02 12.90
C ILE A 425 -9.22 18.26 13.89
N ALA A 426 -10.28 17.64 13.40
CA ALA A 426 -11.09 16.72 14.18
C ALA A 426 -10.53 15.30 14.04
N ILE A 427 -10.61 14.51 15.13
CA ILE A 427 -10.09 13.14 15.20
C ILE A 427 -11.08 12.27 15.96
N ASP A 428 -11.31 11.05 15.46
CA ASP A 428 -12.17 10.07 16.10
C ASP A 428 -11.70 8.63 15.88
N ASN A 429 -12.29 7.67 16.60
CA ASN A 429 -12.13 6.22 16.41
C ASN A 429 -10.67 5.74 16.36
N ILE A 430 -9.85 6.21 17.33
CA ILE A 430 -8.44 5.82 17.42
C ILE A 430 -8.35 4.34 17.78
N ARG A 431 -7.68 3.56 16.94
CA ARG A 431 -7.50 2.11 17.10
C ARG A 431 -6.11 1.65 16.69
N VAL A 432 -5.64 0.56 17.25
CA VAL A 432 -4.44 -0.17 16.78
C VAL A 432 -4.88 -1.52 16.26
N VAL A 433 -4.59 -1.77 14.99
CA VAL A 433 -5.05 -2.95 14.27
C VAL A 433 -3.92 -3.54 13.43
N PRO A 434 -4.00 -4.82 12.99
CA PRO A 434 -3.02 -5.41 12.08
C PRO A 434 -2.93 -4.64 10.75
N ILE A 435 -1.71 -4.61 10.19
CA ILE A 435 -1.51 -4.25 8.78
C ILE A 435 -2.04 -5.44 7.97
N GLY A 436 -3.02 -5.23 7.10
CA GLY A 436 -3.69 -6.27 6.35
C GLY A 436 -2.83 -6.95 5.28
#